data_b8839aac4f8f8e195fd6d03f219429b6
#
_entry.id   b8839aac4f8f8e195fd6d03f219429b6
#
_cell.length_a   1.000
_cell.length_b   1.000
_cell.length_c   1.000
_cell.angle_alpha   90.00
_cell.angle_beta   90.00
_cell.angle_gamma   90.00
#
_symmetry.space_group_name_H-M   'P 1'
#
loop_
_entity.id
_entity.type
_entity.pdbx_description
1 polymer ?
#
loop_
_entity_poly.entity_id
_entity_poly.type
_entity_poly.pdbx_seq_one_letter_code
_entity_poly.pdbx_strand_id
1 'polypeptide(L)'
;MFQTDGEKNVVCLDETLNELTAREAALAGIGFSSSFVRVNERITRFELIYKNLGTEKPFIPVFQTAAEGTPDFYMIPCVVYNGNEWGDGQEPKGTEKNGEPWVFPSDRVGLPGCAVLESEGKCRAIFAGKDTLSADCSVSLIRCAKKTVLRIYFSHIESPLSYLRKFEYGEPVVRFARLKEGEEKRYRCYVYEADAEEPNYGSKELFDFVNLHYLEAPPLRFSPRQIKEGAFRFLSSLTEKTEYGFLSNMGLLPNGEHRLGDGNSRFIFRKFGKYEIGWCGQNVTAAEMYLRAYAESGNADFLERGEGILDTWLKRTHETGAVSCQYDVPFSLEEKID
;
A
#
# COMPACT_ATOMS: atom_id res chain seq x y z
N MET A 1 -21.99 -16.58 16.02
CA MET A 1 -22.12 -15.30 16.76
C MET A 1 -20.82 -15.11 17.51
N PHE A 2 -19.94 -14.25 17.01
CA PHE A 2 -18.64 -14.03 17.65
C PHE A 2 -18.85 -13.11 18.85
N GLN A 3 -18.56 -13.62 20.05
CA GLN A 3 -18.53 -12.79 21.25
C GLN A 3 -17.30 -11.87 21.16
N THR A 4 -17.52 -10.59 20.90
CA THR A 4 -16.52 -9.55 21.14
C THR A 4 -16.45 -9.30 22.64
N ASP A 5 -15.64 -10.09 23.32
CA ASP A 5 -15.31 -9.89 24.73
C ASP A 5 -14.27 -8.74 24.76
N GLY A 6 -14.76 -7.51 24.93
CA GLY A 6 -13.94 -6.31 24.78
C GLY A 6 -12.66 -6.28 25.61
N GLU A 7 -12.63 -6.98 26.76
CA GLU A 7 -11.43 -7.08 27.59
C GLU A 7 -10.36 -8.01 27.00
N LYS A 8 -10.73 -9.03 26.22
CA LYS A 8 -9.76 -9.95 25.59
C LYS A 8 -9.10 -9.39 24.32
N ASN A 9 -9.63 -8.32 23.80
CA ASN A 9 -9.13 -7.73 22.57
C ASN A 9 -8.02 -6.70 22.80
N VAL A 10 -7.80 -6.27 24.04
CA VAL A 10 -6.80 -5.27 24.40
C VAL A 10 -5.66 -5.94 25.13
N VAL A 11 -4.45 -5.67 24.68
CA VAL A 11 -3.23 -6.28 25.20
C VAL A 11 -2.18 -5.19 25.37
N CYS A 12 -1.22 -5.43 26.25
CA CYS A 12 -0.03 -4.62 26.42
C CYS A 12 1.18 -5.53 26.26
N LEU A 13 2.19 -5.10 25.50
CA LEU A 13 3.48 -5.79 25.45
C LEU A 13 4.50 -5.01 26.27
N ASP A 14 5.35 -5.74 26.97
CA ASP A 14 6.50 -5.18 27.67
C ASP A 14 7.69 -4.88 26.75
N GLU A 15 8.81 -4.44 27.29
CA GLU A 15 10.05 -4.13 26.56
C GLU A 15 10.71 -5.34 25.89
N THR A 16 10.31 -6.55 26.27
CA THR A 16 10.77 -7.82 25.67
C THR A 16 9.74 -8.42 24.71
N LEU A 17 8.69 -7.67 24.38
CA LEU A 17 7.58 -8.04 23.50
C LEU A 17 6.70 -9.18 24.02
N ASN A 18 6.74 -9.46 25.32
CA ASN A 18 5.84 -10.42 25.94
C ASN A 18 4.48 -9.79 26.23
N GLU A 19 3.42 -10.54 25.99
CA GLU A 19 2.07 -10.13 26.37
C GLU A 19 1.93 -10.08 27.89
N LEU A 20 1.48 -8.92 28.39
CA LEU A 20 1.10 -8.74 29.77
C LEU A 20 -0.42 -8.95 29.95
N THR A 21 -0.81 -9.77 30.90
CA THR A 21 -2.19 -9.79 31.39
C THR A 21 -2.55 -8.43 31.99
N ALA A 22 -3.83 -8.11 32.12
CA ALA A 22 -4.28 -6.87 32.76
C ALA A 22 -3.68 -6.69 34.18
N ARG A 23 -3.52 -7.79 34.90
CA ARG A 23 -2.90 -7.79 36.25
C ARG A 23 -1.41 -7.49 36.21
N GLU A 24 -0.67 -8.11 35.26
CA GLU A 24 0.77 -7.88 35.11
C GLU A 24 1.04 -6.46 34.63
N ALA A 25 0.24 -5.95 33.68
CA ALA A 25 0.32 -4.57 33.25
C ALA A 25 0.08 -3.59 34.38
N ALA A 26 -0.95 -3.84 35.21
CA ALA A 26 -1.23 -3.02 36.40
C ALA A 26 -0.09 -3.04 37.43
N LEU A 27 0.53 -4.21 37.64
CA LEU A 27 1.73 -4.33 38.47
C LEU A 27 2.94 -3.60 37.87
N ALA A 28 3.01 -3.53 36.55
CA ALA A 28 4.00 -2.74 35.84
C ALA A 28 3.68 -1.22 35.82
N GLY A 29 2.55 -0.81 36.40
CA GLY A 29 2.12 0.59 36.43
C GLY A 29 1.37 1.04 35.18
N ILE A 30 0.86 0.12 34.35
CA ILE A 30 0.12 0.43 33.13
C ILE A 30 -1.34 -0.01 33.33
N GLY A 31 -2.27 0.94 33.37
CA GLY A 31 -3.70 0.67 33.30
C GLY A 31 -4.18 0.73 31.85
N PHE A 32 -5.07 -0.17 31.46
CA PHE A 32 -5.75 -0.05 30.19
C PHE A 32 -7.22 -0.45 30.30
N SER A 33 -8.03 0.16 29.43
CA SER A 33 -9.45 -0.15 29.29
C SER A 33 -9.87 -0.01 27.84
N SER A 34 -11.01 -0.57 27.51
CA SER A 34 -11.60 -0.41 26.20
C SER A 34 -13.09 -0.19 26.25
N SER A 35 -13.61 0.50 25.27
CA SER A 35 -15.02 0.62 24.97
C SER A 35 -15.24 0.42 23.47
N PHE A 36 -16.48 0.08 23.11
CA PHE A 36 -16.81 -0.06 21.70
C PHE A 36 -18.18 0.52 21.37
N VAL A 37 -18.32 0.90 20.08
CA VAL A 37 -19.56 1.42 19.51
C VAL A 37 -19.79 0.77 18.17
N ARG A 38 -20.98 0.24 17.96
CA ARG A 38 -21.42 -0.28 16.65
C ARG A 38 -21.65 0.90 15.70
N VAL A 39 -20.85 0.99 14.64
CA VAL A 39 -20.97 2.05 13.63
C VAL A 39 -22.06 1.73 12.63
N ASN A 40 -22.10 0.49 12.17
CA ASN A 40 -23.16 -0.08 11.32
C ASN A 40 -23.23 -1.61 11.53
N GLU A 41 -23.98 -2.31 10.71
CA GLU A 41 -24.18 -3.75 10.84
C GLU A 41 -22.89 -4.57 10.77
N ARG A 42 -21.85 -4.04 10.11
CA ARG A 42 -20.58 -4.75 9.83
C ARG A 42 -19.39 -4.15 10.55
N ILE A 43 -19.47 -2.92 11.04
CA ILE A 43 -18.32 -2.19 11.56
C ILE A 43 -18.55 -1.83 13.03
N THR A 44 -17.61 -2.24 13.86
CA THR A 44 -17.53 -1.87 15.28
C THR A 44 -16.26 -1.05 15.49
N ARG A 45 -16.41 0.15 16.06
CA ARG A 45 -15.29 0.99 16.49
C ARG A 45 -14.92 0.67 17.92
N PHE A 46 -13.64 0.48 18.17
CA PHE A 46 -13.06 0.33 19.51
C PHE A 46 -12.29 1.59 19.87
N GLU A 47 -12.42 2.02 21.10
CA GLU A 47 -11.58 3.02 21.74
C GLU A 47 -10.82 2.36 22.89
N LEU A 48 -9.50 2.47 22.85
CA LEU A 48 -8.58 1.92 23.84
C LEU A 48 -7.93 3.07 24.59
N ILE A 49 -7.87 2.94 25.89
CA ILE A 49 -7.29 3.94 26.77
C ILE A 49 -6.17 3.27 27.56
N TYR A 50 -4.96 3.82 27.44
CA TYR A 50 -3.81 3.41 28.22
C TYR A 50 -3.40 4.55 29.14
N LYS A 51 -3.13 4.24 30.39
CA LYS A 51 -2.76 5.23 31.42
C LYS A 51 -1.53 4.75 32.19
N ASN A 52 -0.55 5.61 32.35
CA ASN A 52 0.56 5.33 33.24
C ASN A 52 0.13 5.61 34.69
N LEU A 53 0.20 4.58 35.52
CA LEU A 53 -0.17 4.62 36.96
C LEU A 53 1.06 4.73 37.88
N GLY A 54 2.26 4.79 37.32
CA GLY A 54 3.51 4.79 38.07
C GLY A 54 4.65 5.50 37.31
N THR A 55 5.87 5.02 37.51
CA THR A 55 7.03 5.57 36.80
C THR A 55 6.95 5.30 35.31
N GLU A 56 7.54 6.16 34.46
CA GLU A 56 7.63 5.98 33.03
C GLU A 56 8.32 4.66 32.68
N LYS A 57 7.63 3.83 31.91
CA LYS A 57 8.15 2.56 31.38
C LYS A 57 7.80 2.42 29.91
N PRO A 58 8.67 1.79 29.11
CA PRO A 58 8.35 1.46 27.71
C PRO A 58 7.31 0.34 27.66
N PHE A 59 6.34 0.47 26.74
CA PHE A 59 5.34 -0.56 26.47
C PHE A 59 4.79 -0.39 25.07
N ILE A 60 4.07 -1.38 24.56
CA ILE A 60 3.39 -1.32 23.28
C ILE A 60 1.89 -1.55 23.50
N PRO A 61 1.05 -0.55 23.23
CA PRO A 61 -0.39 -0.72 23.20
C PRO A 61 -0.80 -1.58 22.00
N VAL A 62 -1.67 -2.57 22.22
CA VAL A 62 -2.07 -3.52 21.18
C VAL A 62 -3.57 -3.75 21.20
N PHE A 63 -4.16 -3.83 20.00
CA PHE A 63 -5.49 -4.39 19.81
C PHE A 63 -5.38 -5.68 18.98
N GLN A 64 -6.13 -6.70 19.35
CA GLN A 64 -6.17 -7.95 18.63
C GLN A 64 -7.57 -8.54 18.54
N THR A 65 -7.81 -9.29 17.49
CA THR A 65 -8.97 -10.17 17.35
C THR A 65 -8.54 -11.46 16.71
N ALA A 66 -9.29 -12.52 16.90
CA ALA A 66 -8.94 -13.83 16.35
C ALA A 66 -10.14 -14.47 15.64
N ALA A 67 -9.86 -15.29 14.66
CA ALA A 67 -10.78 -16.24 14.08
C ALA A 67 -10.27 -17.65 14.32
N GLU A 68 -11.16 -18.58 14.59
CA GLU A 68 -10.84 -20.01 14.75
C GLU A 68 -10.51 -20.62 13.37
N GLY A 69 -9.67 -21.63 13.39
CA GLY A 69 -9.28 -22.40 12.21
C GLY A 69 -8.17 -21.75 11.37
N THR A 70 -7.96 -22.37 10.21
CA THR A 70 -7.05 -21.87 9.17
C THR A 70 -7.88 -21.01 8.21
N PRO A 71 -7.45 -19.79 7.89
CA PRO A 71 -8.20 -18.97 6.95
C PRO A 71 -8.12 -19.52 5.53
N ASP A 72 -9.23 -19.39 4.80
CA ASP A 72 -9.30 -19.70 3.37
C ASP A 72 -8.59 -18.61 2.56
N PHE A 73 -8.67 -17.37 3.06
CA PHE A 73 -7.98 -16.21 2.51
C PHE A 73 -7.46 -15.29 3.62
N TYR A 74 -6.32 -14.68 3.40
CA TYR A 74 -5.76 -13.66 4.27
C TYR A 74 -5.01 -12.59 3.47
N MET A 75 -4.99 -11.37 4.03
CA MET A 75 -4.31 -10.24 3.39
C MET A 75 -3.89 -9.19 4.43
N ILE A 76 -2.68 -8.66 4.27
CA ILE A 76 -2.31 -7.32 4.73
C ILE A 76 -2.13 -6.49 3.47
N PRO A 77 -2.96 -5.46 3.23
CA PRO A 77 -3.00 -4.75 1.95
C PRO A 77 -1.63 -4.28 1.47
N CYS A 78 -1.29 -4.61 0.23
CA CYS A 78 -0.06 -4.33 -0.50
C CYS A 78 1.18 -5.14 -0.11
N VAL A 79 1.16 -5.96 0.95
CA VAL A 79 2.38 -6.65 1.40
C VAL A 79 2.24 -8.14 1.62
N VAL A 80 1.10 -8.62 2.15
CA VAL A 80 0.86 -10.05 2.44
C VAL A 80 -0.49 -10.47 1.88
N TYR A 81 -0.55 -11.62 1.24
CA TYR A 81 -1.78 -12.23 0.72
C TYR A 81 -1.54 -13.72 0.43
N ASN A 82 -2.61 -14.50 0.31
CA ASN A 82 -2.50 -15.89 -0.13
C ASN A 82 -1.75 -15.97 -1.47
N GLY A 83 -0.82 -16.88 -1.56
CA GLY A 83 -0.03 -17.10 -2.77
C GLY A 83 1.27 -16.27 -2.85
N ASN A 84 1.57 -15.44 -1.86
CA ASN A 84 2.88 -14.79 -1.75
C ASN A 84 3.91 -15.63 -0.97
N GLU A 85 3.76 -16.94 -0.99
CA GLU A 85 4.71 -17.88 -0.40
C GLU A 85 5.95 -18.12 -1.27
N TRP A 86 5.91 -17.65 -2.52
CA TRP A 86 6.98 -17.76 -3.50
C TRP A 86 7.90 -16.55 -3.47
N GLY A 87 9.18 -16.78 -3.63
CA GLY A 87 10.21 -15.75 -3.65
C GLY A 87 11.59 -16.32 -3.37
N ASP A 88 12.61 -15.49 -3.36
CA ASP A 88 13.98 -15.90 -3.07
C ASP A 88 14.28 -16.01 -1.56
N GLY A 89 13.30 -15.68 -0.71
CA GLY A 89 13.41 -15.73 0.75
C GLY A 89 13.91 -14.44 1.39
N GLN A 90 14.13 -13.41 0.60
CA GLN A 90 14.51 -12.08 1.09
C GLN A 90 13.27 -11.23 1.38
N GLU A 91 12.32 -11.20 0.45
CA GLU A 91 11.05 -10.50 0.58
C GLU A 91 10.12 -11.18 1.60
N PRO A 92 9.17 -10.42 2.19
CA PRO A 92 8.09 -10.98 2.98
C PRO A 92 7.26 -11.94 2.15
N LYS A 93 7.22 -13.20 2.57
CA LYS A 93 6.38 -14.23 1.99
C LYS A 93 5.62 -14.98 3.09
N GLY A 94 4.39 -15.39 2.78
CA GLY A 94 3.52 -15.95 3.80
C GLY A 94 3.27 -14.97 4.94
N THR A 95 3.08 -15.47 6.14
CA THR A 95 2.73 -14.68 7.33
C THR A 95 3.85 -14.57 8.36
N GLU A 96 4.95 -15.30 8.15
CA GLU A 96 6.06 -15.39 9.10
C GLU A 96 7.39 -15.64 8.40
N LYS A 97 8.47 -15.40 9.12
CA LYS A 97 9.83 -15.77 8.74
C LYS A 97 10.47 -16.51 9.93
N ASN A 98 10.87 -17.75 9.70
CA ASN A 98 11.50 -18.60 10.72
C ASN A 98 10.67 -18.77 12.02
N GLY A 99 9.33 -18.78 11.92
CA GLY A 99 8.43 -18.88 13.06
C GLY A 99 8.08 -17.55 13.73
N GLU A 100 8.66 -16.44 13.27
CA GLU A 100 8.32 -15.10 13.75
C GLU A 100 7.36 -14.40 12.78
N PRO A 101 6.22 -13.87 13.25
CA PRO A 101 5.27 -13.21 12.38
C PRO A 101 5.84 -11.93 11.79
N TRP A 102 5.53 -11.67 10.52
CA TRP A 102 5.79 -10.37 9.93
C TRP A 102 4.95 -9.29 10.62
N VAL A 103 5.61 -8.20 10.98
CA VAL A 103 4.97 -6.98 11.47
C VAL A 103 5.36 -5.81 10.56
N PHE A 104 4.36 -5.13 10.00
CA PHE A 104 4.56 -4.03 9.05
C PHE A 104 4.06 -2.71 9.64
N PRO A 105 4.91 -1.67 9.65
CA PRO A 105 4.47 -0.32 10.03
C PRO A 105 3.57 0.30 8.97
N SER A 106 2.81 1.31 9.34
CA SER A 106 1.77 1.92 8.51
C SER A 106 2.26 2.52 7.21
N ASP A 107 3.51 2.91 7.12
CA ASP A 107 4.15 3.43 5.91
C ASP A 107 4.56 2.34 4.91
N ARG A 108 4.41 1.08 5.26
CA ARG A 108 4.66 -0.09 4.38
C ARG A 108 3.39 -0.72 3.83
N VAL A 109 2.23 -0.37 4.33
CA VAL A 109 0.95 -1.03 4.00
C VAL A 109 -0.01 -0.07 3.31
N GLY A 110 -0.89 -0.61 2.48
CA GLY A 110 -1.83 0.20 1.70
C GLY A 110 -2.96 0.81 2.53
N LEU A 111 -3.28 0.22 3.69
CA LEU A 111 -4.22 0.75 4.66
C LEU A 111 -3.66 0.54 6.07
N PRO A 112 -3.41 1.63 6.82
CA PRO A 112 -2.77 1.55 8.12
C PRO A 112 -3.49 0.64 9.12
N GLY A 113 -2.71 -0.24 9.76
CA GLY A 113 -3.23 -1.19 10.73
C GLY A 113 -4.23 -2.20 10.18
N CYS A 114 -4.30 -2.37 8.85
CA CYS A 114 -5.28 -3.25 8.23
C CYS A 114 -4.73 -4.66 8.02
N ALA A 115 -5.50 -5.64 8.50
CA ALA A 115 -5.37 -7.03 8.15
C ALA A 115 -6.76 -7.64 7.95
N VAL A 116 -6.87 -8.53 6.98
CA VAL A 116 -8.11 -9.19 6.55
C VAL A 116 -7.92 -10.69 6.57
N LEU A 117 -8.95 -11.42 6.95
CA LEU A 117 -9.03 -12.85 6.75
C LEU A 117 -10.45 -13.27 6.36
N GLU A 118 -10.56 -14.35 5.60
CA GLU A 118 -11.81 -15.06 5.34
C GLU A 118 -11.68 -16.51 5.81
N SER A 119 -12.71 -17.01 6.41
CA SER A 119 -12.81 -18.41 6.87
C SER A 119 -14.27 -18.81 6.93
N GLU A 120 -14.58 -19.98 6.38
CA GLU A 120 -15.92 -20.56 6.42
C GLU A 120 -17.03 -19.59 5.93
N GLY A 121 -16.77 -18.87 4.83
CA GLY A 121 -17.72 -17.93 4.25
C GLY A 121 -17.93 -16.64 5.07
N LYS A 122 -17.06 -16.34 6.02
CA LYS A 122 -17.05 -15.12 6.83
C LYS A 122 -15.79 -14.33 6.59
N CYS A 123 -15.92 -13.01 6.47
CA CYS A 123 -14.80 -12.10 6.42
C CYS A 123 -14.68 -11.34 7.74
N ARG A 124 -13.46 -11.25 8.25
CA ARG A 124 -13.10 -10.40 9.38
C ARG A 124 -11.88 -9.55 9.04
N ALA A 125 -11.94 -8.28 9.40
CA ALA A 125 -10.79 -7.38 9.26
C ALA A 125 -10.66 -6.44 10.45
N ILE A 126 -9.45 -5.93 10.61
CA ILE A 126 -9.14 -4.83 11.52
C ILE A 126 -8.49 -3.69 10.73
N PHE A 127 -8.60 -2.46 11.22
CA PHE A 127 -7.85 -1.31 10.71
C PHE A 127 -7.77 -0.20 11.74
N ALA A 128 -6.72 0.63 11.68
CA ALA A 128 -6.52 1.73 12.61
C ALA A 128 -7.46 2.90 12.33
N GLY A 129 -7.84 3.65 13.34
CA GLY A 129 -8.62 4.87 13.19
C GLY A 129 -7.79 6.03 12.60
N LYS A 130 -8.42 6.90 11.84
CA LYS A 130 -7.76 8.05 11.20
C LYS A 130 -7.01 8.96 12.17
N ASP A 131 -7.59 9.22 13.32
CA ASP A 131 -7.00 10.01 14.41
C ASP A 131 -5.84 9.30 15.12
N THR A 132 -5.74 7.99 14.95
CA THR A 132 -4.62 7.18 15.44
C THR A 132 -3.41 7.21 14.50
N LEU A 133 -3.59 7.63 13.24
CA LEU A 133 -2.52 7.68 12.24
C LEU A 133 -1.42 8.70 12.55
N SER A 134 -1.70 9.71 13.37
CA SER A 134 -0.67 10.61 13.89
C SER A 134 0.27 9.91 14.89
N ALA A 135 -0.13 8.75 15.42
CA ALA A 135 0.71 7.85 16.17
C ALA A 135 1.12 6.72 15.21
N ASP A 136 2.40 6.44 15.11
CA ASP A 136 2.90 5.27 14.39
C ASP A 136 2.08 4.05 14.76
N CYS A 137 1.59 3.29 13.80
CA CYS A 137 0.98 1.99 14.07
C CYS A 137 1.55 0.93 13.13
N SER A 138 1.41 -0.32 13.55
CA SER A 138 1.88 -1.47 12.77
C SER A 138 0.85 -2.58 12.83
N VAL A 139 0.94 -3.53 11.91
CA VAL A 139 -0.02 -4.62 11.79
C VAL A 139 0.68 -5.96 11.58
N SER A 140 0.10 -7.02 12.11
CA SER A 140 0.49 -8.39 11.83
C SER A 140 -0.71 -9.31 11.68
N LEU A 141 -0.48 -10.43 11.01
CA LEU A 141 -1.36 -11.56 10.90
C LEU A 141 -0.61 -12.79 11.41
N ILE A 142 -1.05 -13.36 12.54
CA ILE A 142 -0.34 -14.41 13.26
C ILE A 142 -1.12 -15.69 13.12
N ARG A 143 -0.56 -16.67 12.42
CA ARG A 143 -1.18 -17.98 12.24
C ARG A 143 -0.74 -18.91 13.36
N CYS A 144 -1.71 -19.40 14.11
CA CYS A 144 -1.51 -20.46 15.10
C CYS A 144 -2.21 -21.74 14.64
N ALA A 145 -1.88 -22.88 15.22
CA ALA A 145 -2.42 -24.18 14.81
C ALA A 145 -3.96 -24.27 14.79
N LYS A 146 -4.65 -23.49 15.64
CA LYS A 146 -6.12 -23.54 15.80
C LYS A 146 -6.81 -22.21 15.56
N LYS A 147 -6.08 -21.13 15.38
CA LYS A 147 -6.65 -19.79 15.20
C LYS A 147 -5.69 -18.89 14.44
N THR A 148 -6.24 -17.86 13.83
CA THR A 148 -5.47 -16.77 13.23
C THR A 148 -5.78 -15.47 13.96
N VAL A 149 -4.75 -14.77 14.41
CA VAL A 149 -4.87 -13.51 15.16
C VAL A 149 -4.52 -12.35 14.24
N LEU A 150 -5.41 -11.37 14.14
CA LEU A 150 -5.18 -10.08 13.54
C LEU A 150 -4.78 -9.10 14.64
N ARG A 151 -3.67 -8.38 14.49
CA ARG A 151 -3.12 -7.53 15.54
C ARG A 151 -2.71 -6.16 15.02
N ILE A 152 -3.13 -5.10 15.69
CA ILE A 152 -2.64 -3.72 15.52
C ILE A 152 -1.76 -3.38 16.72
N TYR A 153 -0.56 -2.93 16.45
CA TYR A 153 0.34 -2.32 17.44
C TYR A 153 0.24 -0.81 17.28
N PHE A 154 -0.04 -0.09 18.34
CA PHE A 154 -0.06 1.38 18.30
C PHE A 154 1.34 1.92 18.57
N SER A 155 2.27 1.44 17.78
CA SER A 155 3.67 1.81 17.77
C SER A 155 4.28 1.42 16.43
N HIS A 156 5.43 1.99 16.08
CA HIS A 156 6.17 1.62 14.89
C HIS A 156 6.98 0.36 15.16
N ILE A 157 6.63 -0.73 14.49
CA ILE A 157 7.35 -2.00 14.52
C ILE A 157 7.52 -2.50 13.09
N GLU A 158 8.75 -2.82 12.72
CA GLU A 158 9.10 -3.50 11.48
C GLU A 158 9.97 -4.71 11.85
N SER A 159 9.41 -5.91 11.75
CA SER A 159 10.07 -7.15 12.18
C SER A 159 9.58 -8.36 11.38
N PRO A 160 10.32 -9.48 11.34
CA PRO A 160 11.61 -9.73 11.97
C PRO A 160 12.81 -9.07 11.26
N LEU A 161 12.58 -8.41 10.13
CA LEU A 161 13.57 -7.63 9.40
C LEU A 161 12.99 -6.27 9.05
N SER A 162 13.84 -5.23 8.98
CA SER A 162 13.50 -3.93 8.45
C SER A 162 13.90 -3.82 6.98
N TYR A 163 13.02 -3.29 6.13
CA TYR A 163 13.32 -3.04 4.72
C TYR A 163 14.07 -1.71 4.58
N LEU A 164 15.29 -1.74 4.09
CA LEU A 164 16.11 -0.55 3.87
C LEU A 164 15.95 -0.02 2.45
N ARG A 165 16.18 -0.88 1.47
CA ARG A 165 16.01 -0.62 0.03
C ARG A 165 15.98 -1.95 -0.73
N LYS A 166 15.74 -1.90 -2.03
CA LYS A 166 15.67 -3.08 -2.89
C LYS A 166 16.78 -4.09 -2.56
N PHE A 167 16.38 -5.29 -2.10
CA PHE A 167 17.25 -6.40 -1.70
C PHE A 167 18.17 -6.15 -0.48
N GLU A 168 17.93 -5.09 0.27
CA GLU A 168 18.65 -4.83 1.51
C GLU A 168 17.69 -4.77 2.69
N TYR A 169 18.03 -5.51 3.71
CA TYR A 169 17.27 -5.63 4.95
C TYR A 169 18.19 -5.33 6.13
N GLY A 170 17.65 -4.73 7.16
CA GLY A 170 18.34 -4.43 8.41
C GLY A 170 17.74 -5.17 9.59
N GLU A 171 18.26 -4.87 10.75
CA GLU A 171 17.74 -5.32 12.03
C GLU A 171 16.31 -4.84 12.25
N PRO A 172 15.50 -5.58 13.04
CA PRO A 172 14.16 -5.16 13.39
C PRO A 172 14.15 -3.76 14.03
N VAL A 173 13.12 -2.99 13.71
CA VAL A 173 12.89 -1.69 14.33
C VAL A 173 11.69 -1.79 15.26
N VAL A 174 11.86 -1.47 16.53
CA VAL A 174 10.79 -1.44 17.53
C VAL A 174 10.83 -0.11 18.26
N ARG A 175 9.74 0.64 18.20
CA ARG A 175 9.55 1.86 18.99
C ARG A 175 8.51 1.60 20.07
N PHE A 176 8.84 1.97 21.29
CA PHE A 176 7.93 1.81 22.43
C PHE A 176 7.19 3.11 22.72
N ALA A 177 5.92 2.99 23.10
CA ALA A 177 5.20 4.11 23.72
C ALA A 177 5.79 4.38 25.10
N ARG A 178 5.85 5.67 25.46
CA ARG A 178 6.23 6.14 26.79
C ARG A 178 5.21 7.16 27.24
N LEU A 179 4.65 6.96 28.41
CA LEU A 179 3.71 7.88 29.04
C LEU A 179 4.32 8.37 30.34
N LYS A 180 4.20 9.66 30.60
CA LYS A 180 4.56 10.23 31.90
C LYS A 180 3.60 9.73 32.97
N GLU A 181 3.99 9.83 34.22
CA GLU A 181 3.12 9.47 35.33
C GLU A 181 1.78 10.23 35.26
N GLY A 182 0.67 9.48 35.35
CA GLY A 182 -0.69 9.99 35.20
C GLY A 182 -1.14 10.30 33.76
N GLU A 183 -0.24 10.28 32.80
CA GLU A 183 -0.59 10.53 31.37
C GLU A 183 -1.48 9.41 30.84
N GLU A 184 -2.46 9.82 30.02
CA GLU A 184 -3.40 8.94 29.35
C GLU A 184 -3.30 9.14 27.84
N LYS A 185 -3.34 8.05 27.09
CA LYS A 185 -3.37 8.07 25.62
C LYS A 185 -4.50 7.19 25.10
N ARG A 186 -5.20 7.69 24.08
CA ARG A 186 -6.34 7.04 23.45
C ARG A 186 -5.99 6.62 22.04
N TYR A 187 -6.44 5.42 21.67
CA TYR A 187 -6.27 4.88 20.34
C TYR A 187 -7.62 4.38 19.84
N ARG A 188 -7.85 4.48 18.54
CA ARG A 188 -9.07 3.98 17.90
C ARG A 188 -8.71 3.00 16.81
N CYS A 189 -9.50 1.95 16.76
CA CYS A 189 -9.46 1.00 15.66
C CYS A 189 -10.87 0.49 15.37
N TYR A 190 -10.97 -0.24 14.28
CA TYR A 190 -12.23 -0.79 13.81
C TYR A 190 -12.08 -2.29 13.57
N VAL A 191 -13.16 -3.00 13.84
CA VAL A 191 -13.36 -4.39 13.42
C VAL A 191 -14.48 -4.39 12.40
N TYR A 192 -14.21 -5.01 11.28
CA TYR A 192 -15.17 -5.29 10.23
C TYR A 192 -15.52 -6.78 10.24
N GLU A 193 -16.80 -7.12 10.11
CA GLU A 193 -17.32 -8.48 10.03
C GLU A 193 -18.44 -8.53 8.99
N ALA A 194 -18.32 -9.45 8.02
CA ALA A 194 -19.32 -9.66 6.98
C ALA A 194 -19.36 -11.13 6.53
N ASP A 195 -20.39 -11.47 5.81
CA ASP A 195 -20.42 -12.69 5.02
C ASP A 195 -19.53 -12.53 3.78
N ALA A 196 -18.79 -13.55 3.41
CA ALA A 196 -18.05 -13.62 2.17
C ALA A 196 -18.87 -14.48 1.18
N GLU A 197 -19.75 -13.84 0.43
CA GLU A 197 -20.60 -14.50 -0.57
C GLU A 197 -19.77 -15.07 -1.72
N GLU A 198 -18.71 -14.35 -2.09
CA GLU A 198 -17.72 -14.80 -3.07
C GLU A 198 -16.35 -14.91 -2.38
N PRO A 199 -15.58 -15.96 -2.64
CA PRO A 199 -14.23 -16.12 -2.10
C PRO A 199 -13.34 -14.94 -2.43
N ASN A 200 -12.63 -14.42 -1.44
CA ASN A 200 -11.69 -13.29 -1.52
C ASN A 200 -12.33 -11.91 -1.72
N TYR A 201 -13.65 -11.81 -1.68
CA TYR A 201 -14.39 -10.54 -1.86
C TYR A 201 -15.12 -10.05 -0.61
N GLY A 202 -15.05 -10.77 0.49
CA GLY A 202 -15.74 -10.41 1.72
C GLY A 202 -15.33 -9.03 2.28
N SER A 203 -14.14 -8.54 1.92
CA SER A 203 -13.63 -7.23 2.36
C SER A 203 -14.08 -6.04 1.48
N LYS A 204 -14.86 -6.24 0.43
CA LYS A 204 -15.23 -5.16 -0.50
C LYS A 204 -15.85 -3.95 0.21
N GLU A 205 -16.82 -4.17 1.05
CA GLU A 205 -17.51 -3.07 1.74
C GLU A 205 -16.66 -2.40 2.83
N LEU A 206 -15.64 -3.09 3.34
CA LEU A 206 -14.62 -2.46 4.18
C LEU A 206 -13.92 -1.35 3.39
N PHE A 207 -13.48 -1.64 2.17
CA PHE A 207 -12.78 -0.65 1.34
C PHE A 207 -13.71 0.48 0.89
N ASP A 208 -14.97 0.20 0.63
CA ASP A 208 -15.99 1.23 0.36
C ASP A 208 -16.16 2.14 1.59
N PHE A 209 -16.26 1.59 2.79
CA PHE A 209 -16.32 2.37 4.02
C PHE A 209 -15.08 3.23 4.23
N VAL A 210 -13.90 2.66 4.00
CA VAL A 210 -12.64 3.38 4.13
C VAL A 210 -12.57 4.54 3.14
N ASN A 211 -12.95 4.33 1.90
CA ASN A 211 -12.96 5.37 0.87
C ASN A 211 -13.89 6.54 1.24
N LEU A 212 -15.06 6.24 1.82
CA LEU A 212 -16.04 7.26 2.19
C LEU A 212 -15.70 8.01 3.47
N HIS A 213 -15.11 7.34 4.45
CA HIS A 213 -14.99 7.87 5.81
C HIS A 213 -13.55 8.15 6.26
N TYR A 214 -12.58 7.60 5.54
CA TYR A 214 -11.19 7.65 5.92
C TYR A 214 -10.33 8.51 4.99
N LEU A 215 -10.60 8.43 3.70
CA LEU A 215 -9.86 9.18 2.70
C LEU A 215 -10.54 10.54 2.49
N GLU A 216 -9.91 11.60 2.97
CA GLU A 216 -10.23 12.94 2.49
C GLU A 216 -9.58 13.10 1.11
N ALA A 217 -10.40 13.44 0.13
CA ALA A 217 -9.86 13.85 -1.16
C ALA A 217 -8.94 15.06 -0.93
N PRO A 218 -7.64 14.98 -1.26
CA PRO A 218 -6.77 16.12 -1.10
C PRO A 218 -7.31 17.28 -1.94
N PRO A 219 -7.21 18.51 -1.44
CA PRO A 219 -7.63 19.67 -2.24
C PRO A 219 -6.79 19.69 -3.53
N LEU A 220 -7.44 19.50 -4.66
CA LEU A 220 -6.78 19.50 -5.95
C LEU A 220 -6.29 20.94 -6.23
N ARG A 221 -4.98 21.12 -6.39
CA ARG A 221 -4.38 22.40 -6.79
C ARG A 221 -4.82 22.82 -8.20
N PHE A 222 -5.15 21.84 -9.02
CA PHE A 222 -5.62 22.01 -10.40
C PHE A 222 -6.94 21.27 -10.58
N SER A 223 -7.82 21.81 -11.41
CA SER A 223 -9.03 21.10 -11.79
C SER A 223 -8.71 19.84 -12.60
N PRO A 224 -9.60 18.83 -12.61
CA PRO A 224 -9.40 17.63 -13.44
C PRO A 224 -9.15 17.97 -14.92
N ARG A 225 -9.80 19.00 -15.45
CA ARG A 225 -9.60 19.49 -16.81
C ARG A 225 -8.17 19.99 -17.01
N GLN A 226 -7.65 20.83 -16.10
CA GLN A 226 -6.28 21.32 -16.17
C GLN A 226 -5.25 20.20 -16.07
N ILE A 227 -5.50 19.20 -15.23
CA ILE A 227 -4.65 18.00 -15.12
C ILE A 227 -4.65 17.25 -16.45
N LYS A 228 -5.82 16.99 -17.04
CA LYS A 228 -5.96 16.32 -18.33
C LYS A 228 -5.24 17.08 -19.46
N GLU A 229 -5.47 18.39 -19.57
CA GLU A 229 -4.82 19.23 -20.57
C GLU A 229 -3.29 19.26 -20.40
N GLY A 230 -2.81 19.33 -19.14
CA GLY A 230 -1.38 19.25 -18.81
C GLY A 230 -0.77 17.90 -19.21
N ALA A 231 -1.45 16.81 -18.91
CA ALA A 231 -1.02 15.45 -19.27
C ALA A 231 -0.93 15.27 -20.80
N PHE A 232 -1.91 15.79 -21.57
CA PHE A 232 -1.86 15.72 -23.02
C PHE A 232 -0.74 16.59 -23.62
N ARG A 233 -0.49 17.77 -23.07
CA ARG A 233 0.67 18.58 -23.50
C ARG A 233 1.98 17.84 -23.27
N PHE A 234 2.11 17.20 -22.10
CA PHE A 234 3.29 16.42 -21.77
C PHE A 234 3.42 15.20 -22.71
N LEU A 235 2.35 14.42 -22.89
CA LEU A 235 2.34 13.29 -23.80
C LEU A 235 2.71 13.72 -25.25
N SER A 236 2.17 14.83 -25.72
CA SER A 236 2.48 15.38 -27.04
C SER A 236 3.94 15.79 -27.18
N SER A 237 4.57 16.28 -26.11
CA SER A 237 6.01 16.60 -26.13
C SER A 237 6.91 15.36 -26.19
N LEU A 238 6.39 14.20 -25.78
CA LEU A 238 7.11 12.92 -25.84
C LEU A 238 6.83 12.14 -27.11
N THR A 239 5.84 12.55 -27.91
CA THR A 239 5.44 11.83 -29.12
C THR A 239 6.00 12.52 -30.34
N GLU A 240 6.80 11.80 -31.11
CA GLU A 240 7.54 12.33 -32.25
C GLU A 240 7.25 11.57 -33.53
N LYS A 241 7.32 12.27 -34.67
CA LYS A 241 7.34 11.68 -35.99
C LYS A 241 8.80 11.40 -36.39
N THR A 242 9.20 10.15 -36.30
CA THR A 242 10.52 9.67 -36.70
C THR A 242 10.51 9.16 -38.12
N GLU A 243 11.67 8.81 -38.66
CA GLU A 243 11.77 8.10 -39.94
C GLU A 243 11.01 6.75 -39.98
N TYR A 244 10.73 6.21 -38.80
CA TYR A 244 9.99 4.94 -38.61
C TYR A 244 8.48 5.13 -38.45
N GLY A 245 8.01 6.35 -38.28
CA GLY A 245 6.63 6.69 -37.99
C GLY A 245 6.50 7.40 -36.61
N PHE A 246 5.29 7.49 -36.09
CA PHE A 246 5.08 8.09 -34.75
C PHE A 246 5.50 7.11 -33.66
N LEU A 247 6.26 7.63 -32.71
CA LEU A 247 6.69 6.91 -31.50
C LEU A 247 6.57 7.81 -30.29
N SER A 248 6.19 7.25 -29.16
CA SER A 248 6.09 7.96 -27.87
C SER A 248 7.19 7.50 -26.93
N ASN A 249 8.04 8.44 -26.51
CA ASN A 249 9.15 8.19 -25.60
C ASN A 249 8.70 8.42 -24.14
N MET A 250 7.96 7.47 -23.57
CA MET A 250 7.34 7.64 -22.25
C MET A 250 8.25 7.34 -21.07
N GLY A 251 9.40 6.76 -21.28
CA GLY A 251 10.30 6.34 -20.18
C GLY A 251 11.55 7.19 -20.02
N LEU A 252 11.82 8.13 -20.92
CA LEU A 252 13.09 8.82 -20.98
C LEU A 252 12.89 10.28 -21.28
N LEU A 253 13.28 11.13 -20.33
CA LEU A 253 13.52 12.52 -20.66
C LEU A 253 14.86 12.63 -21.40
N PRO A 254 14.91 13.21 -22.57
CA PRO A 254 16.15 13.47 -23.24
C PRO A 254 16.95 14.48 -22.38
N ASN A 255 18.15 14.11 -21.98
CA ASN A 255 19.08 14.94 -21.22
C ASN A 255 18.56 15.61 -19.95
N GLY A 256 18.94 15.09 -18.85
CA GLY A 256 18.84 15.81 -17.60
C GLY A 256 19.36 15.03 -16.43
N GLU A 257 20.22 15.64 -15.68
CA GLU A 257 20.38 15.27 -14.29
C GLU A 257 19.20 15.85 -13.53
N HIS A 258 18.20 15.05 -13.16
CA HIS A 258 17.22 15.48 -12.18
C HIS A 258 17.76 15.21 -10.78
N ARG A 259 17.85 16.25 -9.98
CA ARG A 259 18.07 16.10 -8.55
C ARG A 259 16.72 15.86 -7.90
N LEU A 260 16.55 14.74 -7.21
CA LEU A 260 15.48 14.59 -6.25
C LEU A 260 15.68 15.58 -5.11
N GLY A 261 14.61 15.91 -4.40
CA GLY A 261 14.56 16.99 -3.42
C GLY A 261 15.56 16.95 -2.26
N ASP A 262 16.31 15.86 -2.08
CA ASP A 262 17.43 15.75 -1.13
C ASP A 262 18.74 16.36 -1.63
N GLY A 263 18.77 16.83 -2.88
CA GLY A 263 19.93 17.47 -3.50
C GLY A 263 21.06 16.51 -3.90
N ASN A 264 20.99 15.23 -3.52
CA ASN A 264 22.07 14.27 -3.70
C ASN A 264 21.76 13.16 -4.71
N SER A 265 20.48 12.84 -4.92
CA SER A 265 20.07 11.82 -5.87
C SER A 265 20.03 12.37 -7.28
N ARG A 266 20.77 11.72 -8.18
CA ARG A 266 20.81 12.06 -9.58
C ARG A 266 20.21 10.94 -10.41
N PHE A 267 19.22 11.26 -11.25
CA PHE A 267 18.81 10.36 -12.32
C PHE A 267 19.63 10.69 -13.56
N ILE A 268 20.38 9.70 -14.03
CA ILE A 268 21.06 9.79 -15.32
C ILE A 268 20.11 9.22 -16.36
N PHE A 269 19.61 10.09 -17.21
CA PHE A 269 18.81 9.67 -18.36
C PHE A 269 19.71 9.13 -19.47
N ARG A 270 19.26 8.05 -20.11
CA ARG A 270 20.01 7.46 -21.21
C ARG A 270 20.13 8.44 -22.38
N LYS A 271 21.28 8.41 -23.02
CA LYS A 271 21.64 9.25 -24.17
C LYS A 271 20.81 8.94 -25.44
N PHE A 272 20.01 7.85 -25.43
CA PHE A 272 19.23 7.38 -26.58
C PHE A 272 17.77 7.21 -26.18
N GLY A 273 16.88 7.65 -27.07
CA GLY A 273 15.46 7.42 -26.93
C GLY A 273 15.16 5.92 -26.92
N LYS A 274 14.38 5.49 -25.96
CA LYS A 274 13.91 4.13 -25.84
C LYS A 274 12.43 4.11 -26.04
N TYR A 275 12.00 3.42 -27.09
CA TYR A 275 10.59 3.26 -27.41
C TYR A 275 10.18 1.85 -27.06
N GLU A 276 9.28 1.71 -26.12
CA GLU A 276 8.83 0.43 -25.61
C GLU A 276 7.36 0.23 -25.91
N ILE A 277 7.00 -0.93 -26.45
CA ILE A 277 5.59 -1.28 -26.65
C ILE A 277 4.97 -1.81 -25.36
N GLY A 278 5.73 -2.59 -24.61
CA GLY A 278 5.21 -3.52 -23.62
C GLY A 278 5.50 -3.22 -22.17
N TRP A 279 6.50 -2.46 -21.81
CA TRP A 279 6.70 -2.12 -20.42
C TRP A 279 5.60 -1.13 -19.98
N CYS A 280 4.63 -1.63 -19.19
CA CYS A 280 3.43 -0.89 -18.83
C CYS A 280 2.61 -0.37 -20.03
N GLY A 281 2.71 -1.00 -21.21
CA GLY A 281 1.92 -0.65 -22.39
C GLY A 281 2.16 0.75 -22.96
N GLN A 282 3.34 1.29 -22.84
CA GLN A 282 3.64 2.70 -23.06
C GLN A 282 3.14 3.25 -24.40
N ASN A 283 3.59 2.70 -25.52
CA ASN A 283 3.19 3.23 -26.82
C ASN A 283 1.74 2.90 -27.19
N VAL A 284 1.27 1.68 -26.90
CA VAL A 284 -0.13 1.31 -27.16
C VAL A 284 -1.09 2.12 -26.29
N THR A 285 -0.75 2.33 -25.04
CA THR A 285 -1.54 3.20 -24.13
C THR A 285 -1.53 4.65 -24.63
N ALA A 286 -0.39 5.18 -25.09
CA ALA A 286 -0.33 6.51 -25.68
C ALA A 286 -1.24 6.63 -26.91
N ALA A 287 -1.24 5.63 -27.79
CA ALA A 287 -2.12 5.59 -28.95
C ALA A 287 -3.59 5.60 -28.55
N GLU A 288 -3.98 4.76 -27.59
CA GLU A 288 -5.34 4.72 -27.05
C GLU A 288 -5.76 6.08 -26.47
N MET A 289 -4.91 6.72 -25.69
CA MET A 289 -5.21 8.04 -25.12
C MET A 289 -5.42 9.10 -26.19
N TYR A 290 -4.62 9.12 -27.27
CA TYR A 290 -4.84 10.02 -28.39
C TYR A 290 -6.15 9.74 -29.11
N LEU A 291 -6.47 8.48 -29.40
CA LEU A 291 -7.72 8.12 -30.06
C LEU A 291 -8.95 8.50 -29.22
N ARG A 292 -8.89 8.29 -27.92
CA ARG A 292 -9.95 8.77 -27.00
C ARG A 292 -10.06 10.30 -26.99
N ALA A 293 -8.92 11.01 -26.96
CA ALA A 293 -8.93 12.46 -27.03
C ALA A 293 -9.48 12.98 -28.36
N TYR A 294 -9.20 12.31 -29.48
CA TYR A 294 -9.83 12.60 -30.78
C TYR A 294 -11.36 12.42 -30.72
N ALA A 295 -11.83 11.30 -30.20
CA ALA A 295 -13.27 11.02 -30.08
C ALA A 295 -14.00 12.10 -29.24
N GLU A 296 -13.33 12.69 -28.25
CA GLU A 296 -13.91 13.74 -27.42
C GLU A 296 -13.82 15.15 -28.05
N SER A 297 -12.76 15.45 -28.79
CA SER A 297 -12.44 16.82 -29.24
C SER A 297 -12.58 17.05 -30.74
N GLY A 298 -12.56 15.99 -31.55
CA GLY A 298 -12.47 16.07 -33.00
C GLY A 298 -11.11 16.58 -33.54
N ASN A 299 -10.11 16.70 -32.68
CA ASN A 299 -8.79 17.22 -33.09
C ASN A 299 -8.02 16.19 -33.92
N ALA A 300 -7.84 16.48 -35.21
CA ALA A 300 -7.19 15.57 -36.17
C ALA A 300 -5.72 15.25 -35.85
N ASP A 301 -5.00 16.13 -35.12
CA ASP A 301 -3.63 15.84 -34.68
C ASP A 301 -3.60 14.64 -33.72
N PHE A 302 -4.61 14.49 -32.87
CA PHE A 302 -4.73 13.33 -32.00
C PHE A 302 -4.99 12.04 -32.77
N LEU A 303 -5.83 12.09 -33.80
CA LEU A 303 -6.06 10.94 -34.67
C LEU A 303 -4.77 10.52 -35.36
N GLU A 304 -4.08 11.49 -36.00
CA GLU A 304 -2.82 11.23 -36.71
C GLU A 304 -1.77 10.58 -35.80
N ARG A 305 -1.63 11.07 -34.57
CA ARG A 305 -0.68 10.52 -33.59
C ARG A 305 -1.10 9.12 -33.12
N GLY A 306 -2.36 8.93 -32.79
CA GLY A 306 -2.86 7.64 -32.29
C GLY A 306 -2.74 6.54 -33.33
N GLU A 307 -3.25 6.76 -34.55
CA GLU A 307 -3.14 5.82 -35.65
C GLU A 307 -1.68 5.63 -36.07
N GLY A 308 -0.91 6.72 -36.12
CA GLY A 308 0.49 6.69 -36.51
C GLY A 308 1.37 5.85 -35.59
N ILE A 309 1.11 5.87 -34.26
CA ILE A 309 1.80 4.99 -33.31
C ILE A 309 1.42 3.53 -33.56
N LEU A 310 0.14 3.22 -33.70
CA LEU A 310 -0.30 1.85 -33.98
C LEU A 310 0.29 1.32 -35.27
N ASP A 311 0.23 2.11 -36.33
CA ASP A 311 0.80 1.76 -37.64
C ASP A 311 2.32 1.48 -37.59
N THR A 312 3.05 2.29 -36.79
CA THR A 312 4.48 2.10 -36.60
C THR A 312 4.80 0.74 -36.01
N TRP A 313 4.05 0.34 -34.97
CA TRP A 313 4.26 -0.96 -34.31
C TRP A 313 3.75 -2.12 -35.15
N LEU A 314 2.59 -2.00 -35.82
CA LEU A 314 2.04 -3.04 -36.72
C LEU A 314 2.97 -3.35 -37.87
N LYS A 315 3.55 -2.34 -38.53
CA LYS A 315 4.52 -2.51 -39.63
C LYS A 315 5.80 -3.22 -39.18
N ARG A 316 6.05 -3.34 -37.89
CA ARG A 316 7.23 -3.98 -37.31
C ARG A 316 6.92 -5.31 -36.66
N THR A 317 5.73 -5.82 -36.85
CA THR A 317 5.35 -7.15 -36.39
C THR A 317 6.07 -8.19 -37.26
N HIS A 318 6.72 -9.16 -36.66
CA HIS A 318 7.35 -10.27 -37.35
C HIS A 318 6.32 -11.16 -38.05
N GLU A 319 6.73 -11.94 -39.05
CA GLU A 319 5.86 -12.90 -39.73
C GLU A 319 5.19 -13.89 -38.76
N THR A 320 5.81 -14.16 -37.62
CA THR A 320 5.26 -15.00 -36.54
C THR A 320 4.16 -14.32 -35.76
N GLY A 321 3.86 -13.04 -35.98
CA GLY A 321 2.98 -12.21 -35.15
C GLY A 321 3.65 -11.62 -33.90
N ALA A 322 4.91 -11.94 -33.66
CA ALA A 322 5.64 -11.35 -32.53
C ALA A 322 6.02 -9.90 -32.81
N VAL A 323 6.00 -9.06 -31.77
CA VAL A 323 6.42 -7.66 -31.85
C VAL A 323 7.61 -7.47 -30.90
N SER A 324 8.67 -6.79 -31.39
CA SER A 324 9.79 -6.46 -30.53
C SER A 324 9.35 -5.56 -29.39
N CYS A 325 9.77 -5.86 -28.16
CA CYS A 325 9.32 -5.10 -27.01
C CYS A 325 9.91 -3.69 -26.95
N GLN A 326 11.03 -3.45 -27.65
CA GLN A 326 11.78 -2.21 -27.55
C GLN A 326 12.56 -1.90 -28.82
N TYR A 327 12.64 -0.63 -29.16
CA TYR A 327 13.57 -0.08 -30.15
C TYR A 327 14.43 1.00 -29.51
N ASP A 328 15.72 0.98 -29.80
CA ASP A 328 16.63 2.08 -29.50
C ASP A 328 16.81 2.91 -30.79
N VAL A 329 16.34 4.12 -30.78
CA VAL A 329 16.55 5.07 -31.88
C VAL A 329 17.59 6.07 -31.42
N PRO A 330 18.63 6.35 -32.21
CA PRO A 330 19.58 7.41 -31.91
C PRO A 330 18.82 8.74 -31.76
N PHE A 331 18.91 9.32 -30.62
CA PHE A 331 18.35 10.63 -30.36
C PHE A 331 19.49 11.64 -30.48
N SER A 332 19.43 12.51 -31.47
CA SER A 332 20.32 13.67 -31.51
C SER A 332 19.81 14.69 -30.50
N LEU A 333 20.31 14.63 -29.30
CA LEU A 333 19.92 15.47 -28.19
C LEU A 333 20.47 16.91 -28.30
N GLU A 334 21.48 17.09 -29.15
CA GLU A 334 22.11 18.38 -29.38
C GLU A 334 21.19 19.36 -30.12
N GLU A 335 20.17 18.85 -30.82
CA GLU A 335 19.24 19.69 -31.62
C GLU A 335 17.96 20.13 -30.87
N LYS A 336 17.72 19.67 -29.63
CA LYS A 336 16.44 19.94 -28.91
C LYS A 336 16.58 20.67 -27.57
N ILE A 337 17.73 21.20 -27.27
CA ILE A 337 18.00 21.96 -26.02
C ILE A 337 18.14 23.46 -26.25
N ASP A 338 17.81 23.95 -27.40
CA ASP A 338 17.70 25.40 -27.65
C ASP A 338 16.31 25.96 -27.34
#